data_0792bdd8d3ff9b31509581a6eca3a17f
#
_entry.id   0792bdd8d3ff9b31509581a6eca3a17f
#
_cell.length_a   1.000
_cell.length_b   1.000
_cell.length_c   1.000
_cell.angle_alpha   90.00
_cell.angle_beta   90.00
_cell.angle_gamma   90.00
#
_symmetry.space_group_name_H-M   'P 1'
#
loop_
_entity.id
_entity.type
_entity.pdbx_description
1 polymer ?
#
loop_
_entity_poly.entity_id
_entity_poly.type
_entity_poly.pdbx_seq_one_letter_code
_entity_poly.pdbx_strand_id
1 'polypeptide(L)'
;METKPDTYYQGTRNEMLRFIPEGVDTVLEVGCAAGGFARQLKQRGVREVWGVEVVESAAQQAQKVLDKVLIGDIADLIDQLPANYFDVVVFNDVLEHLVDPFTVLARIKSRISERGMVVSSIPNIRYYYTFRELVLHKTWEYEESGILDRTHLRFFTVKSIRNMYERLGYEVLRHEGSNQILKLPLSYRLANVLVRGKISDMQYGQFVTWARPIGPTPDTLVEDRA
;
A
#
# COMPACT_ATOMS: atom_id res chain seq x y z
N MET A 1 12.09 4.68 15.47
CA MET A 1 11.08 3.69 15.02
C MET A 1 11.30 2.42 15.81
N GLU A 2 10.27 1.86 16.47
CA GLU A 2 10.40 0.54 17.12
C GLU A 2 10.67 -0.52 16.04
N THR A 3 11.74 -1.28 16.22
CA THR A 3 12.12 -2.34 15.29
C THR A 3 11.21 -3.55 15.52
N LYS A 4 10.48 -3.96 14.49
CA LYS A 4 9.70 -5.20 14.49
C LYS A 4 10.63 -6.43 14.54
N PRO A 5 10.13 -7.61 14.99
CA PRO A 5 10.90 -8.85 14.89
C PRO A 5 11.33 -9.18 13.46
N ASP A 6 12.48 -9.83 13.29
CA ASP A 6 13.01 -10.20 11.95
C ASP A 6 12.01 -10.98 11.09
N THR A 7 11.16 -11.79 11.70
CA THR A 7 10.10 -12.55 11.02
C THR A 7 9.06 -11.66 10.33
N TYR A 8 8.85 -10.44 10.80
CA TYR A 8 7.96 -9.48 10.18
C TYR A 8 8.43 -9.10 8.76
N TYR A 9 9.74 -8.93 8.57
CA TYR A 9 10.35 -8.52 7.31
C TYR A 9 10.50 -9.66 6.29
N GLN A 10 10.16 -10.89 6.64
CA GLN A 10 10.27 -12.07 5.75
C GLN A 10 9.01 -12.35 4.94
N GLY A 11 7.98 -11.51 5.06
CA GLY A 11 6.73 -11.65 4.32
C GLY A 11 6.93 -11.63 2.80
N THR A 12 6.21 -12.49 2.09
CA THR A 12 6.35 -12.61 0.62
C THR A 12 5.21 -11.95 -0.15
N ARG A 13 4.10 -11.60 0.48
CA ARG A 13 2.94 -10.91 -0.12
C ARG A 13 2.48 -11.54 -1.45
N ASN A 14 2.42 -12.87 -1.50
CA ASN A 14 2.08 -13.64 -2.69
C ASN A 14 0.76 -13.22 -3.34
N GLU A 15 -0.21 -12.84 -2.51
CA GLU A 15 -1.52 -12.37 -2.95
C GLU A 15 -1.44 -11.07 -3.79
N MET A 16 -0.37 -10.28 -3.62
CA MET A 16 -0.15 -9.05 -4.36
C MET A 16 0.40 -9.27 -5.78
N LEU A 17 1.02 -10.43 -6.04
CA LEU A 17 1.58 -10.74 -7.36
C LEU A 17 0.54 -10.69 -8.49
N ARG A 18 -0.70 -11.10 -8.22
CA ARG A 18 -1.80 -11.06 -9.21
C ARG A 18 -2.19 -9.63 -9.63
N PHE A 19 -1.74 -8.65 -8.86
CA PHE A 19 -1.99 -7.24 -9.13
C PHE A 19 -0.83 -6.55 -9.86
N ILE A 20 0.27 -7.25 -10.10
CA ILE A 20 1.35 -6.73 -10.95
C ILE A 20 1.06 -7.14 -12.39
N PRO A 21 0.95 -6.18 -13.33
CA PRO A 21 0.71 -6.48 -14.73
C PRO A 21 1.79 -7.40 -15.32
N GLU A 22 1.42 -8.19 -16.32
CA GLU A 22 2.39 -8.95 -17.09
C GLU A 22 3.20 -8.04 -18.02
N GLY A 23 4.45 -8.42 -18.31
CA GLY A 23 5.31 -7.71 -19.24
C GLY A 23 5.87 -6.39 -18.71
N VAL A 24 5.85 -6.16 -17.40
CA VAL A 24 6.56 -5.02 -16.79
C VAL A 24 8.05 -5.33 -16.66
N ASP A 25 8.88 -4.37 -17.02
CA ASP A 25 10.34 -4.51 -17.00
C ASP A 25 10.95 -3.97 -15.70
N THR A 26 10.43 -2.85 -15.20
CA THR A 26 11.04 -2.09 -14.10
C THR A 26 10.03 -1.86 -12.97
N VAL A 27 10.37 -2.32 -11.77
CA VAL A 27 9.52 -2.18 -10.58
C VAL A 27 10.29 -1.48 -9.45
N LEU A 28 9.65 -0.52 -8.79
CA LEU A 28 10.09 0.03 -7.52
C LEU A 28 9.19 -0.53 -6.42
N GLU A 29 9.76 -1.23 -5.44
CA GLU A 29 9.07 -1.64 -4.22
C GLU A 29 9.45 -0.71 -3.06
N VAL A 30 8.50 0.09 -2.59
CA VAL A 30 8.67 0.92 -1.40
C VAL A 30 8.27 0.11 -0.18
N GLY A 31 9.15 0.07 0.84
CA GLY A 31 9.02 -0.86 1.98
C GLY A 31 9.34 -2.29 1.56
N CYS A 32 10.48 -2.50 0.89
CA CYS A 32 10.82 -3.81 0.31
C CYS A 32 11.20 -4.88 1.35
N ALA A 33 11.27 -4.52 2.63
CA ALA A 33 11.66 -5.41 3.72
C ALA A 33 12.93 -6.22 3.36
N ALA A 34 12.94 -7.55 3.58
CA ALA A 34 14.07 -8.42 3.20
C ALA A 34 14.05 -8.90 1.72
N GLY A 35 13.22 -8.28 0.87
CA GLY A 35 13.14 -8.59 -0.56
C GLY A 35 12.30 -9.82 -0.91
N GLY A 36 11.39 -10.23 -0.03
CA GLY A 36 10.56 -11.43 -0.24
C GLY A 36 9.65 -11.31 -1.46
N PHE A 37 8.97 -10.18 -1.62
CA PHE A 37 8.10 -9.91 -2.77
C PHE A 37 8.92 -9.67 -4.05
N ALA A 38 10.00 -8.89 -3.95
CA ALA A 38 10.91 -8.63 -5.07
C ALA A 38 11.47 -9.92 -5.68
N ARG A 39 11.82 -10.91 -4.85
CA ARG A 39 12.27 -12.24 -5.33
C ARG A 39 11.25 -12.90 -6.22
N GLN A 40 9.98 -12.80 -5.91
CA GLN A 40 8.89 -13.36 -6.71
C GLN A 40 8.68 -12.59 -8.01
N LEU A 41 8.84 -11.25 -7.99
CA LEU A 41 8.83 -10.45 -9.21
C LEU A 41 9.94 -10.88 -10.16
N LYS A 42 11.16 -11.08 -9.64
CA LYS A 42 12.30 -11.61 -10.43
C LYS A 42 12.00 -13.00 -11.01
N GLN A 43 11.39 -13.90 -10.23
CA GLN A 43 10.98 -15.23 -10.69
C GLN A 43 9.91 -15.18 -11.80
N ARG A 44 9.08 -14.14 -11.82
CA ARG A 44 8.10 -13.87 -12.89
C ARG A 44 8.71 -13.19 -14.13
N GLY A 45 10.02 -12.92 -14.13
CA GLY A 45 10.72 -12.36 -15.27
C GLY A 45 10.80 -10.83 -15.28
N VAL A 46 10.46 -10.14 -14.18
CA VAL A 46 10.72 -8.70 -14.07
C VAL A 46 12.23 -8.46 -14.17
N ARG A 47 12.63 -7.66 -15.15
CA ARG A 47 14.04 -7.44 -15.49
C ARG A 47 14.79 -6.73 -14.38
N GLU A 48 14.19 -5.70 -13.80
CA GLU A 48 14.84 -4.84 -12.81
C GLU A 48 13.87 -4.49 -11.69
N VAL A 49 14.30 -4.77 -10.45
CA VAL A 49 13.52 -4.45 -9.23
C VAL A 49 14.39 -3.62 -8.30
N TRP A 50 13.95 -2.40 -8.02
CA TRP A 50 14.54 -1.53 -7.02
C TRP A 50 13.74 -1.58 -5.73
N GLY A 51 14.39 -1.34 -4.59
CA GLY A 51 13.76 -1.24 -3.28
C GLY A 51 14.09 0.04 -2.55
N VAL A 52 13.17 0.50 -1.72
CA VAL A 52 13.40 1.49 -0.67
C VAL A 52 13.01 0.86 0.64
N GLU A 53 13.91 0.90 1.65
CA GLU A 53 13.65 0.32 2.97
C GLU A 53 14.29 1.18 4.06
N VAL A 54 13.52 1.47 5.12
CA VAL A 54 13.97 2.32 6.22
C VAL A 54 14.79 1.54 7.25
N VAL A 55 14.56 0.23 7.36
CA VAL A 55 15.24 -0.64 8.31
C VAL A 55 16.50 -1.20 7.67
N GLU A 56 17.66 -0.74 8.12
CA GLU A 56 18.96 -1.06 7.53
C GLU A 56 19.24 -2.57 7.47
N SER A 57 18.93 -3.33 8.53
CA SER A 57 19.15 -4.79 8.56
C SER A 57 18.30 -5.53 7.54
N ALA A 58 17.07 -5.09 7.30
CA ALA A 58 16.19 -5.64 6.26
C ALA A 58 16.70 -5.25 4.87
N ALA A 59 17.05 -3.99 4.67
CA ALA A 59 17.61 -3.50 3.41
C ALA A 59 18.89 -4.25 2.98
N GLN A 60 19.79 -4.56 3.91
CA GLN A 60 20.99 -5.36 3.64
C GLN A 60 20.66 -6.78 3.17
N GLN A 61 19.55 -7.37 3.63
CA GLN A 61 19.07 -8.66 3.12
C GLN A 61 18.47 -8.50 1.72
N ALA A 62 17.68 -7.44 1.50
CA ALA A 62 17.07 -7.11 0.22
C ALA A 62 18.12 -6.88 -0.88
N GLN A 63 19.27 -6.28 -0.58
CA GLN A 63 20.39 -6.07 -1.52
C GLN A 63 20.94 -7.36 -2.15
N LYS A 64 20.67 -8.53 -1.54
CA LYS A 64 21.04 -9.83 -2.10
C LYS A 64 20.07 -10.32 -3.19
N VAL A 65 18.95 -9.65 -3.34
CA VAL A 65 17.83 -10.05 -4.22
C VAL A 65 17.52 -8.99 -5.27
N LEU A 66 17.46 -7.73 -4.84
CA LEU A 66 17.10 -6.59 -5.69
C LEU A 66 18.31 -6.04 -6.44
N ASP A 67 18.06 -5.45 -7.59
CA ASP A 67 19.10 -4.83 -8.43
C ASP A 67 19.66 -3.54 -7.78
N LYS A 68 18.82 -2.83 -7.02
CA LYS A 68 19.22 -1.67 -6.22
C LYS A 68 18.33 -1.49 -5.00
N VAL A 69 18.92 -1.13 -3.87
CA VAL A 69 18.19 -0.79 -2.64
C VAL A 69 18.71 0.54 -2.11
N LEU A 70 17.80 1.48 -1.90
CA LEU A 70 18.04 2.74 -1.19
C LEU A 70 17.58 2.56 0.27
N ILE A 71 18.44 2.94 1.22
CA ILE A 71 18.16 2.80 2.65
C ILE A 71 17.73 4.16 3.19
N GLY A 72 16.52 4.24 3.72
CA GLY A 72 15.95 5.45 4.32
C GLY A 72 14.47 5.64 4.01
N ASP A 73 13.94 6.79 4.44
CA ASP A 73 12.56 7.17 4.19
C ASP A 73 12.34 7.56 2.72
N ILE A 74 11.30 7.02 2.11
CA ILE A 74 10.94 7.34 0.72
C ILE A 74 10.74 8.83 0.50
N ALA A 75 10.19 9.56 1.48
CA ALA A 75 9.98 11.00 1.36
C ALA A 75 11.27 11.78 1.11
N ASP A 76 12.39 11.31 1.64
CA ASP A 76 13.72 11.92 1.48
C ASP A 76 14.46 11.40 0.24
N LEU A 77 14.14 10.17 -0.19
CA LEU A 77 14.87 9.46 -1.24
C LEU A 77 14.26 9.59 -2.64
N ILE A 78 13.03 10.12 -2.78
CA ILE A 78 12.35 10.21 -4.09
C ILE A 78 13.23 10.90 -5.14
N ASP A 79 13.96 11.95 -4.79
CA ASP A 79 14.75 12.71 -5.75
C ASP A 79 16.02 11.98 -6.23
N GLN A 80 16.42 10.93 -5.54
CA GLN A 80 17.51 10.03 -5.95
C GLN A 80 17.05 8.95 -6.94
N LEU A 81 15.73 8.79 -7.14
CA LEU A 81 15.16 7.86 -8.10
C LEU A 81 15.19 8.47 -9.52
N PRO A 82 15.41 7.66 -10.56
CA PRO A 82 15.39 8.13 -11.93
C PRO A 82 13.99 8.62 -12.34
N ALA A 83 13.93 9.69 -13.14
CA ALA A 83 12.67 10.22 -13.64
C ALA A 83 12.10 9.35 -14.78
N ASN A 84 10.77 9.23 -14.85
CA ASN A 84 10.04 8.51 -15.89
C ASN A 84 10.56 7.09 -16.16
N TYR A 85 10.82 6.33 -15.11
CA TYR A 85 11.57 5.10 -15.21
C TYR A 85 10.77 3.84 -14.88
N PHE A 86 10.03 3.84 -13.78
CA PHE A 86 9.38 2.63 -13.28
C PHE A 86 8.03 2.35 -13.95
N ASP A 87 7.86 1.13 -14.47
CA ASP A 87 6.56 0.68 -14.98
C ASP A 87 5.55 0.46 -13.87
N VAL A 88 6.02 0.02 -12.70
CA VAL A 88 5.18 -0.13 -11.52
C VAL A 88 5.91 0.38 -10.28
N VAL A 89 5.24 1.21 -9.50
CA VAL A 89 5.65 1.55 -8.13
C VAL A 89 4.70 0.85 -7.17
N VAL A 90 5.24 0.04 -6.27
CA VAL A 90 4.48 -0.79 -5.33
C VAL A 90 4.59 -0.25 -3.91
N PHE A 91 3.44 -0.12 -3.23
CA PHE A 91 3.34 0.17 -1.80
C PHE A 91 2.53 -0.95 -1.13
N ASN A 92 3.21 -1.93 -0.57
CA ASN A 92 2.58 -3.05 0.14
C ASN A 92 2.53 -2.75 1.64
N ASP A 93 1.39 -2.22 2.12
CA ASP A 93 1.18 -1.80 3.51
C ASP A 93 2.27 -0.81 3.97
N VAL A 94 2.37 0.31 3.25
CA VAL A 94 3.36 1.36 3.51
C VAL A 94 2.71 2.72 3.71
N LEU A 95 1.68 3.05 2.91
CA LEU A 95 1.09 4.39 2.89
C LEU A 95 0.46 4.78 4.23
N GLU A 96 -0.02 3.82 5.00
CA GLU A 96 -0.56 4.01 6.35
C GLU A 96 0.51 4.35 7.40
N HIS A 97 1.76 4.00 7.13
CA HIS A 97 2.89 4.30 8.01
C HIS A 97 3.54 5.66 7.74
N LEU A 98 3.25 6.27 6.58
CA LEU A 98 3.85 7.54 6.21
C LEU A 98 3.22 8.72 6.96
N VAL A 99 4.06 9.66 7.38
CA VAL A 99 3.61 10.93 7.97
C VAL A 99 2.75 11.70 6.97
N ASP A 100 3.18 11.75 5.70
CA ASP A 100 2.42 12.37 4.62
C ASP A 100 2.42 11.51 3.34
N PRO A 101 1.50 10.52 3.25
CA PRO A 101 1.36 9.70 2.06
C PRO A 101 0.93 10.49 0.82
N PHE A 102 0.28 11.64 1.01
CA PHE A 102 -0.22 12.46 -0.10
C PHE A 102 0.94 13.12 -0.85
N THR A 103 1.88 13.73 -0.12
CA THR A 103 3.08 14.33 -0.73
C THR A 103 3.95 13.26 -1.38
N VAL A 104 4.11 12.09 -0.77
CA VAL A 104 4.85 10.98 -1.38
C VAL A 104 4.20 10.55 -2.69
N LEU A 105 2.88 10.31 -2.70
CA LEU A 105 2.15 9.95 -3.92
C LEU A 105 2.17 11.04 -4.98
N ALA A 106 2.16 12.32 -4.59
CA ALA A 106 2.27 13.43 -5.54
C ALA A 106 3.65 13.47 -6.21
N ARG A 107 4.72 13.33 -5.44
CA ARG A 107 6.12 13.40 -5.92
C ARG A 107 6.52 12.17 -6.73
N ILE A 108 6.07 10.98 -6.33
CA ILE A 108 6.46 9.72 -6.99
C ILE A 108 6.00 9.64 -8.46
N LYS A 109 4.99 10.42 -8.87
CA LYS A 109 4.53 10.50 -10.25
C LYS A 109 5.66 10.75 -11.24
N SER A 110 6.60 11.63 -10.89
CA SER A 110 7.73 11.97 -11.76
C SER A 110 8.73 10.83 -11.98
N ARG A 111 8.59 9.74 -11.22
CA ARG A 111 9.45 8.54 -11.31
C ARG A 111 8.80 7.41 -12.10
N ILE A 112 7.48 7.50 -12.31
CA ILE A 112 6.68 6.53 -13.05
C ILE A 112 6.85 6.77 -14.55
N SER A 113 7.04 5.70 -15.32
CA SER A 113 7.12 5.77 -16.78
C SER A 113 5.79 6.23 -17.40
N GLU A 114 5.78 6.66 -18.64
CA GLU A 114 4.60 7.22 -19.33
C GLU A 114 3.36 6.31 -19.26
N ARG A 115 3.56 5.00 -19.29
CA ARG A 115 2.50 3.98 -19.20
C ARG A 115 2.44 3.30 -17.83
N GLY A 116 3.28 3.74 -16.92
CA GLY A 116 3.43 3.13 -15.61
C GLY A 116 2.30 3.46 -14.65
N MET A 117 2.32 2.80 -13.51
CA MET A 117 1.26 2.91 -12.51
C MET A 117 1.78 2.71 -11.09
N VAL A 118 0.95 3.09 -10.12
CA VAL A 118 1.08 2.69 -8.72
C VAL A 118 0.19 1.50 -8.44
N VAL A 119 0.72 0.53 -7.71
CA VAL A 119 -0.04 -0.57 -7.10
C VAL A 119 0.15 -0.49 -5.60
N SER A 120 -0.93 -0.38 -4.84
CA SER A 120 -0.85 -0.33 -3.38
C SER A 120 -1.82 -1.28 -2.71
N SER A 121 -1.45 -1.83 -1.54
CA SER A 121 -2.38 -2.40 -0.58
C SER A 121 -2.42 -1.52 0.67
N ILE A 122 -3.63 -1.27 1.19
CA ILE A 122 -3.85 -0.44 2.38
C ILE A 122 -4.90 -1.11 3.27
N PRO A 123 -4.66 -1.21 4.60
CA PRO A 123 -5.61 -1.75 5.55
C PRO A 123 -6.94 -0.99 5.59
N ASN A 124 -8.03 -1.72 5.73
CA ASN A 124 -9.37 -1.18 5.83
C ASN A 124 -9.80 -1.04 7.29
N ILE A 125 -9.83 0.18 7.80
CA ILE A 125 -10.28 0.42 9.19
C ILE A 125 -11.72 -0.02 9.44
N ARG A 126 -12.55 -0.12 8.39
CA ARG A 126 -13.93 -0.61 8.48
C ARG A 126 -14.03 -2.14 8.48
N TYR A 127 -12.92 -2.87 8.55
CA TYR A 127 -12.94 -4.33 8.67
C TYR A 127 -13.88 -4.80 9.78
N TYR A 128 -14.67 -5.84 9.51
CA TYR A 128 -15.78 -6.25 10.38
C TYR A 128 -15.38 -6.44 11.84
N TYR A 129 -14.28 -7.12 12.10
CA TYR A 129 -13.85 -7.37 13.50
C TYR A 129 -13.37 -6.09 14.16
N THR A 130 -12.59 -5.26 13.53
CA THR A 130 -12.14 -3.97 14.06
C THR A 130 -13.34 -3.06 14.36
N PHE A 131 -14.27 -2.97 13.41
CA PHE A 131 -15.49 -2.16 13.59
C PHE A 131 -16.39 -2.69 14.71
N ARG A 132 -16.53 -4.01 14.83
CA ARG A 132 -17.28 -4.66 15.93
C ARG A 132 -16.68 -4.32 17.29
N GLU A 133 -15.36 -4.44 17.45
CA GLU A 133 -14.67 -4.10 18.72
C GLU A 133 -14.93 -2.64 19.08
N LEU A 134 -14.77 -1.72 18.14
CA LEU A 134 -15.01 -0.29 18.36
C LEU A 134 -16.47 -0.01 18.79
N VAL A 135 -17.45 -0.55 18.05
CA VAL A 135 -18.87 -0.15 18.22
C VAL A 135 -19.54 -0.92 19.37
N LEU A 136 -19.30 -2.23 19.50
CA LEU A 136 -19.99 -3.08 20.49
C LEU A 136 -19.21 -3.18 21.79
N HIS A 137 -17.89 -3.30 21.72
CA HIS A 137 -17.03 -3.47 22.90
C HIS A 137 -16.41 -2.17 23.39
N LYS A 138 -16.50 -1.08 22.59
CA LYS A 138 -15.97 0.26 22.89
C LYS A 138 -14.45 0.22 23.15
N THR A 139 -13.74 -0.67 22.43
CA THR A 139 -12.29 -0.86 22.55
C THR A 139 -11.59 -0.42 21.28
N TRP A 140 -10.37 0.11 21.46
CA TRP A 140 -9.45 0.48 20.38
C TRP A 140 -8.04 0.19 20.89
N GLU A 141 -7.65 -1.08 20.77
CA GLU A 141 -6.37 -1.54 21.27
C GLU A 141 -5.37 -1.68 20.12
N TYR A 142 -4.22 -1.02 20.27
CA TYR A 142 -3.14 -1.15 19.29
C TYR A 142 -2.45 -2.52 19.44
N GLU A 143 -2.13 -3.11 18.30
CA GLU A 143 -1.53 -4.43 18.16
C GLU A 143 -0.11 -4.35 17.57
N GLU A 144 0.63 -5.45 17.63
CA GLU A 144 1.97 -5.55 17.02
C GLU A 144 1.92 -5.64 15.49
N SER A 145 0.78 -6.00 14.92
CA SER A 145 0.56 -6.12 13.49
C SER A 145 -0.93 -6.07 13.16
N GLY A 146 -1.27 -5.96 11.86
CA GLY A 146 -2.67 -5.95 11.43
C GLY A 146 -3.23 -4.54 11.26
N ILE A 147 -4.57 -4.40 11.30
CA ILE A 147 -5.23 -3.13 10.99
C ILE A 147 -4.95 -2.05 12.04
N LEU A 148 -4.87 -2.45 13.31
CA LEU A 148 -4.55 -1.57 14.43
C LEU A 148 -3.07 -1.66 14.84
N ASP A 149 -2.19 -1.93 13.88
CA ASP A 149 -0.74 -1.87 14.12
C ASP A 149 -0.36 -0.53 14.75
N ARG A 150 0.39 -0.58 15.88
CA ARG A 150 0.80 0.63 16.62
C ARG A 150 1.65 1.60 15.80
N THR A 151 2.22 1.16 14.70
CA THR A 151 3.01 2.00 13.80
C THR A 151 2.19 2.64 12.68
N HIS A 152 0.88 2.35 12.57
CA HIS A 152 -0.01 3.02 11.63
C HIS A 152 -0.29 4.46 12.08
N LEU A 153 0.09 5.42 11.26
CA LEU A 153 -0.17 6.84 11.47
C LEU A 153 -1.47 7.30 10.80
N ARG A 154 -1.95 6.56 9.80
CA ARG A 154 -3.13 6.87 9.00
C ARG A 154 -4.05 5.67 8.91
N PHE A 155 -5.36 5.93 8.99
CA PHE A 155 -6.39 4.90 8.85
C PHE A 155 -7.27 5.22 7.65
N PHE A 156 -7.50 4.22 6.81
CA PHE A 156 -8.20 4.41 5.54
C PHE A 156 -9.46 3.55 5.46
N THR A 157 -10.42 4.06 4.68
CA THR A 157 -11.60 3.33 4.21
C THR A 157 -11.50 3.14 2.70
N VAL A 158 -12.29 2.23 2.13
CA VAL A 158 -12.39 2.05 0.68
C VAL A 158 -12.58 3.37 -0.07
N LYS A 159 -13.42 4.26 0.45
CA LYS A 159 -13.71 5.56 -0.16
C LYS A 159 -12.56 6.55 -0.02
N SER A 160 -11.91 6.62 1.16
CA SER A 160 -10.82 7.58 1.38
C SER A 160 -9.56 7.20 0.58
N ILE A 161 -9.29 5.91 0.37
CA ILE A 161 -8.20 5.45 -0.51
C ILE A 161 -8.44 5.94 -1.95
N ARG A 162 -9.62 5.67 -2.53
CA ARG A 162 -9.96 6.13 -3.87
C ARG A 162 -9.85 7.64 -4.00
N ASN A 163 -10.45 8.38 -3.06
CA ASN A 163 -10.41 9.85 -3.05
C ASN A 163 -8.99 10.40 -2.95
N MET A 164 -8.10 9.73 -2.20
CA MET A 164 -6.68 10.12 -2.10
C MET A 164 -6.03 10.12 -3.49
N TYR A 165 -6.16 9.03 -4.23
CA TYR A 165 -5.59 8.90 -5.57
C TYR A 165 -6.21 9.91 -6.56
N GLU A 166 -7.54 9.99 -6.62
CA GLU A 166 -8.24 10.86 -7.56
C GLU A 166 -7.90 12.35 -7.32
N ARG A 167 -7.87 12.81 -6.08
CA ARG A 167 -7.48 14.19 -5.72
C ARG A 167 -6.04 14.51 -6.11
N LEU A 168 -5.15 13.53 -6.08
CA LEU A 168 -3.77 13.72 -6.49
C LEU A 168 -3.56 13.62 -8.01
N GLY A 169 -4.60 13.53 -8.84
CA GLY A 169 -4.49 13.43 -10.29
C GLY A 169 -4.04 12.06 -10.76
N TYR A 170 -4.57 11.02 -10.12
CA TYR A 170 -4.49 9.65 -10.60
C TYR A 170 -5.86 9.18 -11.10
N GLU A 171 -5.86 8.40 -12.16
CA GLU A 171 -6.99 7.58 -12.57
C GLU A 171 -6.94 6.24 -11.83
N VAL A 172 -7.98 5.92 -11.06
CA VAL A 172 -8.08 4.62 -10.39
C VAL A 172 -8.64 3.59 -11.36
N LEU A 173 -7.76 2.75 -11.90
CA LEU A 173 -8.09 1.72 -12.88
C LEU A 173 -8.76 0.50 -12.24
N ARG A 174 -8.33 0.14 -11.03
CA ARG A 174 -8.81 -1.02 -10.28
C ARG A 174 -8.77 -0.72 -8.78
N HIS A 175 -9.81 -1.12 -8.06
CA HIS A 175 -9.88 -0.93 -6.62
C HIS A 175 -10.69 -2.08 -6.01
N GLU A 176 -10.01 -3.03 -5.40
CA GLU A 176 -10.59 -4.30 -4.99
C GLU A 176 -10.25 -4.65 -3.54
N GLY A 177 -11.20 -5.31 -2.88
CA GLY A 177 -10.95 -5.89 -1.56
C GLY A 177 -10.03 -7.10 -1.61
N SER A 178 -9.14 -7.21 -0.65
CA SER A 178 -8.25 -8.35 -0.40
C SER A 178 -8.40 -8.84 1.03
N ASN A 179 -7.89 -10.04 1.33
CA ASN A 179 -8.00 -10.66 2.65
C ASN A 179 -9.45 -10.75 3.14
N GLN A 180 -10.29 -11.37 2.30
CA GLN A 180 -11.72 -11.49 2.56
C GLN A 180 -12.03 -12.46 3.70
N ILE A 181 -12.95 -12.08 4.58
CA ILE A 181 -13.54 -12.99 5.58
C ILE A 181 -14.43 -14.00 4.85
N LEU A 182 -14.09 -15.29 4.94
CA LEU A 182 -14.82 -16.35 4.27
C LEU A 182 -16.18 -16.65 4.90
N LYS A 183 -16.31 -16.45 6.22
CA LYS A 183 -17.55 -16.75 6.99
C LYS A 183 -17.92 -15.58 7.89
N LEU A 184 -18.79 -14.73 7.41
CA LEU A 184 -19.40 -13.66 8.21
C LEU A 184 -20.66 -14.13 8.92
N PRO A 185 -20.95 -13.61 10.14
CA PRO A 185 -22.17 -13.93 10.89
C PRO A 185 -23.44 -13.62 10.09
N LEU A 186 -24.51 -14.39 10.36
CA LEU A 186 -25.81 -14.16 9.72
C LEU A 186 -26.34 -12.75 10.02
N SER A 187 -26.13 -12.26 11.24
CA SER A 187 -26.51 -10.90 11.63
C SER A 187 -25.88 -9.81 10.75
N TYR A 188 -24.60 -9.96 10.41
CA TYR A 188 -23.94 -9.06 9.46
C TYR A 188 -24.57 -9.14 8.07
N ARG A 189 -24.86 -10.36 7.58
CA ARG A 189 -25.46 -10.57 6.26
C ARG A 189 -26.84 -9.92 6.17
N LEU A 190 -27.67 -10.09 7.19
CA LEU A 190 -28.97 -9.44 7.29
C LEU A 190 -28.84 -7.90 7.37
N ALA A 191 -27.94 -7.41 8.23
CA ALA A 191 -27.67 -5.98 8.32
C ALA A 191 -27.24 -5.40 6.97
N ASN A 192 -26.35 -6.08 6.24
CA ASN A 192 -25.87 -5.62 4.93
C ASN A 192 -27.03 -5.54 3.90
N VAL A 193 -27.97 -6.47 3.92
CA VAL A 193 -29.17 -6.40 3.09
C VAL A 193 -30.03 -5.18 3.48
N LEU A 194 -30.28 -4.99 4.77
CA LEU A 194 -31.09 -3.84 5.27
C LEU A 194 -30.50 -2.49 4.87
N VAL A 195 -29.15 -2.36 4.92
CA VAL A 195 -28.48 -1.12 4.50
C VAL A 195 -28.13 -1.10 3.00
N ARG A 196 -28.73 -1.99 2.19
CA ARG A 196 -28.56 -2.06 0.73
C ARG A 196 -27.08 -2.18 0.30
N GLY A 197 -26.31 -3.04 0.96
CA GLY A 197 -24.91 -3.30 0.63
C GLY A 197 -23.91 -2.28 1.10
N LYS A 198 -24.31 -1.23 1.84
CA LYS A 198 -23.43 -0.13 2.27
C LYS A 198 -22.31 -0.52 3.24
N ILE A 199 -22.34 -1.75 3.76
CA ILE A 199 -21.29 -2.28 4.64
C ILE A 199 -20.55 -3.47 4.01
N SER A 200 -20.75 -3.72 2.71
CA SER A 200 -20.10 -4.85 2.01
C SER A 200 -18.57 -4.77 2.00
N ASP A 201 -18.01 -3.57 2.10
CA ASP A 201 -16.57 -3.33 2.22
C ASP A 201 -15.95 -3.90 3.51
N MET A 202 -16.75 -4.07 4.57
CA MET A 202 -16.27 -4.54 5.87
C MET A 202 -15.79 -6.00 5.88
N GLN A 203 -16.11 -6.77 4.84
CA GLN A 203 -15.62 -8.15 4.70
C GLN A 203 -14.14 -8.23 4.29
N TYR A 204 -13.54 -7.14 3.85
CA TYR A 204 -12.17 -7.11 3.35
C TYR A 204 -11.23 -6.45 4.37
N GLY A 205 -10.13 -7.12 4.69
CA GLY A 205 -9.10 -6.60 5.58
C GLY A 205 -8.27 -5.49 4.95
N GLN A 206 -8.15 -5.50 3.62
CA GLN A 206 -7.35 -4.54 2.86
C GLN A 206 -8.03 -4.20 1.53
N PHE A 207 -7.64 -3.07 0.94
CA PHE A 207 -7.95 -2.72 -0.44
C PHE A 207 -6.69 -2.57 -1.26
N VAL A 208 -6.69 -3.22 -2.43
CA VAL A 208 -5.64 -3.08 -3.44
C VAL A 208 -6.10 -2.12 -4.51
N THR A 209 -5.24 -1.18 -4.85
CA THR A 209 -5.53 -0.12 -5.82
C THR A 209 -4.49 -0.10 -6.93
N TRP A 210 -4.94 -0.04 -8.18
CA TRP A 210 -4.15 0.34 -9.34
C TRP A 210 -4.49 1.76 -9.71
N ALA A 211 -3.49 2.60 -9.80
CA ALA A 211 -3.71 4.00 -10.12
C ALA A 211 -2.64 4.51 -11.10
N ARG A 212 -3.07 5.12 -12.19
CA ARG A 212 -2.20 5.69 -13.23
C ARG A 212 -2.19 7.22 -13.11
N PRO A 213 -1.03 7.88 -13.14
CA PRO A 213 -0.98 9.33 -13.24
C PRO A 213 -1.67 9.82 -14.54
N ILE A 214 -2.57 10.82 -14.43
CA ILE A 214 -3.28 11.41 -15.58
C ILE A 214 -3.01 12.91 -15.74
N GLY A 215 -2.25 13.50 -14.84
CA GLY A 215 -1.96 14.93 -14.90
C GLY A 215 -1.11 15.39 -13.71
N PRO A 216 -0.78 16.69 -13.67
CA PRO A 216 -0.10 17.27 -12.53
C PRO A 216 -0.97 17.14 -11.27
N THR A 217 -0.34 17.17 -10.11
CA THR A 217 -1.07 17.30 -8.85
C THR A 217 -1.65 18.72 -8.80
N PRO A 218 -2.96 18.88 -8.49
CA PRO A 218 -3.55 20.20 -8.35
C PRO A 218 -2.81 21.04 -7.30
N ASP A 219 -2.46 22.27 -7.63
CA ASP A 219 -1.67 23.20 -6.77
C ASP A 219 -2.33 23.43 -5.39
N THR A 220 -3.65 23.42 -5.34
CA THR A 220 -4.44 23.57 -4.11
C THR A 220 -4.18 22.51 -3.03
N LEU A 221 -3.55 21.38 -3.37
CA LEU A 221 -3.22 20.33 -2.39
C LEU A 221 -1.81 20.43 -1.83
N VAL A 222 -0.96 21.28 -2.43
CA VAL A 222 0.40 21.55 -1.98
C VAL A 222 0.40 22.70 -0.95
N GLU A 223 -0.51 23.65 -1.07
CA GLU A 223 -0.55 24.86 -0.24
C GLU A 223 -1.30 24.70 1.10
N ASP A 224 -2.30 23.81 1.19
CA ASP A 224 -3.11 23.62 2.42
C ASP A 224 -2.35 22.96 3.60
N ARG A 225 -1.01 22.78 3.51
CA ARG A 225 -0.21 22.06 4.50
C ARG A 225 1.16 22.68 4.81
N ALA A 226 1.36 23.95 4.42
CA ALA A 226 2.52 24.73 4.82
C ALA A 226 2.33 25.35 6.22
#